data_950e95a2ba3c8c1c403a4dfc79ee1d8e
#
_entry.id   950e95a2ba3c8c1c403a4dfc79ee1d8e
#
_cell.length_a   1.000
_cell.length_b   1.000
_cell.length_c   1.000
_cell.angle_alpha   90.00
_cell.angle_beta   90.00
_cell.angle_gamma   90.00
#
_symmetry.space_group_name_H-M   'P 1'
#
loop_
_entity.id
_entity.type
_entity.pdbx_description
1 polymer ?
#
loop_
_entity_poly.entity_id
_entity_poly.type
_entity_poly.pdbx_seq_one_letter_code
_entity_poly.pdbx_strand_id
1 'polypeptide(L)'
;MKHMLQICCKNNNISKEFPIGSSLLDIYYGFNLNFPYQVVSAKVNNRSEGLNFRVYNNKDVEFLDIRDSSGMRTYVRSLCFILYKAVSELFPEGKLFVEHPVSKGYFCNLRIGRSIELEDVTAIKKRMQEIIAENIPYHRVECHTTEAVRIFSERGMNDKVKLLETSGSLYTYYYTLGDTVDYYYGNLLPSTGFIWLFDIVKYYDGLLLRIPNKENPNVLEEVVKQEKMLDVFKEHLRWNYIMGLGNVGDFNMACEEGHATDLINVAEALQEKKIAQIADDIYHRGENGNRVKLVLIS
;
A
#
# COMPACT_ATOMS: atom_id res chain seq x y z
N MET A 1 3.98 40.05 -15.02
CA MET A 1 4.95 39.03 -15.52
C MET A 1 4.70 37.75 -14.75
N LYS A 2 4.51 36.59 -15.41
CA LYS A 2 4.47 35.32 -14.69
C LYS A 2 5.89 35.03 -14.19
N HIS A 3 6.06 34.87 -12.89
CA HIS A 3 7.33 34.42 -12.33
C HIS A 3 7.67 33.05 -12.87
N MET A 4 8.84 32.88 -13.46
CA MET A 4 9.33 31.63 -14.04
C MET A 4 10.33 30.99 -13.08
N LEU A 5 10.35 29.68 -13.06
CA LEU A 5 11.26 28.84 -12.28
C LEU A 5 12.14 28.05 -13.23
N GLN A 6 13.41 27.92 -12.90
CA GLN A 6 14.31 27.03 -13.60
C GLN A 6 14.25 25.62 -13.00
N ILE A 7 13.89 24.64 -13.82
CA ILE A 7 13.83 23.22 -13.45
C ILE A 7 14.90 22.47 -14.23
N CYS A 8 15.77 21.78 -13.51
CA CYS A 8 16.77 20.89 -14.10
C CYS A 8 16.23 19.46 -14.10
N CYS A 9 16.05 18.87 -15.27
CA CYS A 9 15.63 17.48 -15.43
C CYS A 9 16.84 16.56 -15.48
N LYS A 10 16.98 15.71 -14.46
CA LYS A 10 18.10 14.75 -14.34
C LYS A 10 18.05 13.62 -15.36
N ASN A 11 16.87 13.32 -15.93
CA ASN A 11 16.73 12.24 -16.91
C ASN A 11 17.45 12.54 -18.25
N ASN A 12 17.58 13.83 -18.60
CA ASN A 12 18.23 14.26 -19.85
C ASN A 12 19.27 15.38 -19.65
N ASN A 13 19.51 15.82 -18.41
CA ASN A 13 20.41 16.90 -18.02
C ASN A 13 20.08 18.27 -18.69
N ILE A 14 18.80 18.53 -18.99
CA ILE A 14 18.33 19.77 -19.60
C ILE A 14 17.62 20.61 -18.53
N SER A 15 17.85 21.94 -18.57
CA SER A 15 17.11 22.90 -17.76
C SER A 15 16.13 23.66 -18.64
N LYS A 16 14.88 23.83 -18.15
CA LYS A 16 13.82 24.59 -18.77
C LYS A 16 13.13 25.48 -17.74
N GLU A 17 12.51 26.56 -18.23
CA GLU A 17 11.72 27.48 -17.43
C GLU A 17 10.24 27.07 -17.44
N PHE A 18 9.63 27.08 -16.25
CA PHE A 18 8.21 26.79 -16.03
C PHE A 18 7.58 27.88 -15.16
N PRO A 19 6.29 28.13 -15.30
CA PRO A 19 5.57 29.04 -14.40
C PRO A 19 5.62 28.55 -12.96
N ILE A 20 5.70 29.47 -12.00
CA ILE A 20 5.60 29.15 -10.58
C ILE A 20 4.27 28.42 -10.29
N GLY A 21 4.29 27.36 -9.49
CA GLY A 21 3.11 26.55 -9.18
C GLY A 21 2.77 25.48 -10.24
N SER A 22 3.61 25.30 -11.27
CA SER A 22 3.46 24.15 -12.21
C SER A 22 3.53 22.83 -11.47
N SER A 23 2.68 21.87 -11.84
CA SER A 23 2.76 20.52 -11.31
C SER A 23 3.93 19.75 -11.95
N LEU A 24 4.39 18.69 -11.28
CA LEU A 24 5.40 17.80 -11.88
C LEU A 24 4.88 17.13 -13.16
N LEU A 25 3.57 16.92 -13.28
CA LEU A 25 2.95 16.39 -14.48
C LEU A 25 3.07 17.38 -15.65
N ASP A 26 2.77 18.70 -15.42
CA ASP A 26 2.95 19.75 -16.43
C ASP A 26 4.41 19.85 -16.86
N ILE A 27 5.32 19.77 -15.89
CA ILE A 27 6.77 19.81 -16.11
C ILE A 27 7.22 18.60 -16.94
N TYR A 28 6.71 17.40 -16.64
CA TYR A 28 6.99 16.17 -17.40
C TYR A 28 6.60 16.36 -18.88
N TYR A 29 5.38 16.80 -19.14
CA TYR A 29 4.94 17.05 -20.51
C TYR A 29 5.75 18.16 -21.19
N GLY A 30 6.13 19.21 -20.47
CA GLY A 30 6.95 20.30 -20.99
C GLY A 30 8.37 19.89 -21.37
N PHE A 31 8.94 18.87 -20.73
CA PHE A 31 10.22 18.29 -21.12
C PHE A 31 10.15 17.37 -22.33
N ASN A 32 8.96 16.83 -22.65
CA ASN A 32 8.72 15.89 -23.74
C ASN A 32 9.70 14.69 -23.70
N LEU A 33 9.81 14.07 -22.53
CA LEU A 33 10.71 12.94 -22.30
C LEU A 33 10.14 11.67 -22.92
N ASN A 34 11.03 10.86 -23.50
CA ASN A 34 10.65 9.55 -24.02
C ASN A 34 10.98 8.47 -22.98
N PHE A 35 9.93 7.95 -22.32
CA PHE A 35 10.02 6.83 -21.40
C PHE A 35 9.47 5.56 -22.05
N PRO A 36 10.07 4.38 -21.78
CA PRO A 36 9.54 3.12 -22.30
C PRO A 36 8.20 2.74 -21.63
N TYR A 37 7.93 3.26 -20.42
CA TYR A 37 6.70 3.04 -19.67
C TYR A 37 6.19 4.34 -19.08
N GLN A 38 4.93 4.36 -18.69
CA GLN A 38 4.30 5.53 -18.12
C GLN A 38 5.02 6.01 -16.85
N VAL A 39 5.31 7.31 -16.79
CA VAL A 39 5.84 7.96 -15.60
C VAL A 39 4.75 8.01 -14.52
N VAL A 40 5.10 7.63 -13.31
CA VAL A 40 4.16 7.48 -12.19
C VAL A 40 4.52 8.32 -10.96
N SER A 41 5.77 8.78 -10.87
CA SER A 41 6.25 9.65 -9.79
C SER A 41 7.50 10.41 -10.22
N ALA A 42 8.01 11.27 -9.35
CA ALA A 42 9.29 11.92 -9.56
C ALA A 42 10.06 12.09 -8.24
N LYS A 43 11.38 12.29 -8.33
CA LYS A 43 12.19 12.80 -7.22
C LYS A 43 12.41 14.30 -7.43
N VAL A 44 12.12 15.09 -6.42
CA VAL A 44 12.41 16.53 -6.36
C VAL A 44 13.51 16.71 -5.33
N ASN A 45 14.70 17.17 -5.77
CA ASN A 45 15.89 17.24 -4.91
C ASN A 45 16.12 15.91 -4.13
N ASN A 46 16.04 14.76 -4.81
CA ASN A 46 16.15 13.39 -4.28
C ASN A 46 15.03 12.94 -3.33
N ARG A 47 13.99 13.74 -3.09
CA ARG A 47 12.81 13.35 -2.31
C ARG A 47 11.68 12.90 -3.25
N SER A 48 11.09 11.73 -2.94
CA SER A 48 9.99 11.19 -3.77
C SER A 48 8.72 12.01 -3.62
N GLU A 49 8.18 12.46 -4.75
CA GLU A 49 6.94 13.25 -4.84
C GLU A 49 6.00 12.68 -5.90
N GLY A 50 4.69 12.88 -5.68
CA GLY A 50 3.66 12.55 -6.68
C GLY A 50 3.63 13.56 -7.82
N LEU A 51 3.13 13.16 -8.99
CA LEU A 51 3.10 14.03 -10.17
C LEU A 51 2.18 15.27 -10.01
N ASN A 52 1.27 15.26 -9.05
CA ASN A 52 0.43 16.42 -8.69
C ASN A 52 1.16 17.46 -7.81
N PHE A 53 2.37 17.14 -7.32
CA PHE A 53 3.17 18.09 -6.54
C PHE A 53 3.47 19.35 -7.32
N ARG A 54 3.26 20.53 -6.71
CA ARG A 54 3.49 21.83 -7.33
C ARG A 54 4.82 22.43 -6.88
N VAL A 55 5.54 23.00 -7.85
CA VAL A 55 6.88 23.56 -7.63
C VAL A 55 6.81 25.06 -7.53
N TYR A 56 7.41 25.64 -6.48
CA TYR A 56 7.40 27.07 -6.19
C TYR A 56 8.77 27.74 -6.21
N ASN A 57 9.83 26.97 -6.40
CA ASN A 57 11.21 27.46 -6.51
C ASN A 57 12.02 26.53 -7.44
N ASN A 58 13.23 26.94 -7.80
CA ASN A 58 14.12 26.15 -8.65
C ASN A 58 14.38 24.77 -8.02
N LYS A 59 14.31 23.72 -8.83
CA LYS A 59 14.44 22.32 -8.39
C LYS A 59 15.14 21.46 -9.41
N ASP A 60 15.80 20.43 -8.91
CA ASP A 60 16.20 19.27 -9.69
C ASP A 60 15.09 18.24 -9.64
N VAL A 61 14.71 17.72 -10.80
CA VAL A 61 13.62 16.74 -10.93
C VAL A 61 14.11 15.53 -11.71
N GLU A 62 13.83 14.34 -11.20
CA GLU A 62 14.06 13.05 -11.85
C GLU A 62 12.74 12.31 -11.94
N PHE A 63 12.22 12.10 -13.15
CA PHE A 63 10.97 11.37 -13.37
C PHE A 63 11.22 9.85 -13.30
N LEU A 64 10.24 9.12 -12.74
CA LEU A 64 10.32 7.70 -12.46
C LEU A 64 9.14 6.97 -13.09
N ASP A 65 9.42 5.90 -13.84
CA ASP A 65 8.40 4.95 -14.27
C ASP A 65 8.17 3.85 -13.21
N ILE A 66 7.27 2.93 -13.50
CA ILE A 66 6.85 1.88 -12.56
C ILE A 66 7.99 0.88 -12.20
N ARG A 67 9.05 0.79 -12.99
CA ARG A 67 10.20 -0.09 -12.71
C ARG A 67 11.03 0.39 -11.52
N ASP A 68 10.98 1.69 -11.22
CA ASP A 68 11.55 2.19 -9.97
C ASP A 68 10.71 1.73 -8.77
N SER A 69 11.36 1.36 -7.67
CA SER A 69 10.67 0.86 -6.48
C SER A 69 9.73 1.89 -5.84
N SER A 70 10.04 3.20 -5.97
CA SER A 70 9.15 4.27 -5.52
C SER A 70 7.95 4.43 -6.44
N GLY A 71 8.17 4.33 -7.76
CA GLY A 71 7.11 4.32 -8.76
C GLY A 71 6.13 3.16 -8.56
N MET A 72 6.64 1.94 -8.38
CA MET A 72 5.81 0.76 -8.10
C MET A 72 4.98 0.96 -6.83
N ARG A 73 5.58 1.47 -5.74
CA ARG A 73 4.82 1.73 -4.50
C ARG A 73 3.72 2.77 -4.69
N THR A 74 3.96 3.81 -5.50
CA THR A 74 2.95 4.82 -5.84
C THR A 74 1.79 4.19 -6.62
N TYR A 75 2.10 3.34 -7.60
CA TYR A 75 1.11 2.60 -8.38
C TYR A 75 0.26 1.69 -7.50
N VAL A 76 0.89 0.86 -6.67
CA VAL A 76 0.20 -0.10 -5.79
C VAL A 76 -0.69 0.60 -4.78
N ARG A 77 -0.23 1.67 -4.12
CA ARG A 77 -1.08 2.43 -3.18
C ARG A 77 -2.33 2.98 -3.87
N SER A 78 -2.17 3.55 -5.06
CA SER A 78 -3.30 4.07 -5.84
C SER A 78 -4.28 2.97 -6.24
N LEU A 79 -3.76 1.80 -6.63
CA LEU A 79 -4.58 0.63 -6.94
C LEU A 79 -5.31 0.09 -5.69
N CYS A 80 -4.65 0.05 -4.54
CA CYS A 80 -5.29 -0.32 -3.27
C CYS A 80 -6.43 0.63 -2.90
N PHE A 81 -6.31 1.92 -3.19
CA PHE A 81 -7.39 2.87 -2.93
C PHE A 81 -8.60 2.66 -3.87
N ILE A 82 -8.36 2.31 -5.14
CA ILE A 82 -9.43 1.91 -6.06
C ILE A 82 -10.13 0.64 -5.54
N LEU A 83 -9.36 -0.36 -5.09
CA LEU A 83 -9.92 -1.59 -4.51
C LEU A 83 -10.75 -1.26 -3.27
N TYR A 84 -10.26 -0.42 -2.36
CA TYR A 84 -11.00 0.00 -1.18
C TYR A 84 -12.31 0.71 -1.54
N LYS A 85 -12.27 1.65 -2.51
CA LYS A 85 -13.49 2.33 -2.99
C LYS A 85 -14.48 1.34 -3.59
N ALA A 86 -14.04 0.45 -4.47
CA ALA A 86 -14.91 -0.56 -5.08
C ALA A 86 -15.56 -1.47 -4.04
N VAL A 87 -14.78 -1.92 -3.03
CA VAL A 87 -15.30 -2.76 -1.93
C VAL A 87 -16.29 -1.99 -1.07
N SER A 88 -16.00 -0.75 -0.69
CA SER A 88 -16.89 0.06 0.16
C SER A 88 -18.22 0.37 -0.51
N GLU A 89 -18.25 0.51 -1.83
CA GLU A 89 -19.49 0.72 -2.61
C GLU A 89 -20.31 -0.56 -2.76
N LEU A 90 -19.66 -1.71 -2.98
CA LEU A 90 -20.33 -3.00 -3.18
C LEU A 90 -20.73 -3.68 -1.86
N PHE A 91 -19.95 -3.46 -0.82
CA PHE A 91 -20.10 -4.09 0.48
C PHE A 91 -19.95 -3.06 1.61
N PRO A 92 -20.95 -2.20 1.85
CA PRO A 92 -20.86 -1.10 2.83
C PRO A 92 -20.48 -1.55 4.25
N GLU A 93 -20.91 -2.74 4.66
CA GLU A 93 -20.57 -3.34 5.97
C GLU A 93 -19.28 -4.18 5.92
N GLY A 94 -18.69 -4.33 4.73
CA GLY A 94 -17.48 -5.12 4.50
C GLY A 94 -16.23 -4.41 5.02
N LYS A 95 -15.27 -5.20 5.50
CA LYS A 95 -13.96 -4.70 5.93
C LYS A 95 -12.88 -5.30 5.05
N LEU A 96 -12.10 -4.45 4.41
CA LEU A 96 -10.97 -4.83 3.56
C LEU A 96 -9.65 -4.56 4.30
N PHE A 97 -8.80 -5.57 4.35
CA PHE A 97 -7.43 -5.45 4.85
C PHE A 97 -6.45 -5.87 3.75
N VAL A 98 -5.58 -4.96 3.32
CA VAL A 98 -4.45 -5.29 2.47
C VAL A 98 -3.32 -5.71 3.40
N GLU A 99 -3.04 -7.02 3.46
CA GLU A 99 -2.19 -7.58 4.52
C GLU A 99 -0.72 -7.62 4.09
N HIS A 100 -0.33 -8.64 3.33
CA HIS A 100 1.08 -8.90 3.05
C HIS A 100 1.31 -9.26 1.58
N PRO A 101 2.54 -9.07 1.07
CA PRO A 101 2.87 -9.50 -0.27
C PRO A 101 2.94 -11.03 -0.34
N VAL A 102 2.27 -11.61 -1.33
CA VAL A 102 2.29 -13.04 -1.64
C VAL A 102 2.16 -13.21 -3.14
N SER A 103 2.77 -14.23 -3.71
CA SER A 103 2.69 -14.49 -5.16
C SER A 103 3.04 -13.26 -6.01
N LYS A 104 4.01 -12.44 -5.54
CA LYS A 104 4.39 -11.15 -6.15
C LYS A 104 3.22 -10.17 -6.37
N GLY A 105 2.14 -10.34 -5.63
CA GLY A 105 1.00 -9.44 -5.50
C GLY A 105 0.72 -9.15 -4.04
N TYR A 106 -0.52 -8.80 -3.69
CA TYR A 106 -0.92 -8.50 -2.33
C TYR A 106 -2.13 -9.35 -1.92
N PHE A 107 -1.99 -10.06 -0.80
CA PHE A 107 -3.13 -10.74 -0.19
C PHE A 107 -4.04 -9.72 0.47
N CYS A 108 -5.32 -9.78 0.12
CA CYS A 108 -6.36 -8.91 0.64
C CYS A 108 -7.41 -9.76 1.34
N ASN A 109 -7.58 -9.52 2.63
CA ASN A 109 -8.58 -10.17 3.47
C ASN A 109 -9.85 -9.32 3.44
N LEU A 110 -10.88 -9.82 2.80
CA LEU A 110 -12.20 -9.18 2.71
C LEU A 110 -13.18 -9.91 3.62
N ARG A 111 -13.71 -9.21 4.61
CA ARG A 111 -14.67 -9.72 5.59
C ARG A 111 -16.04 -9.13 5.30
N ILE A 112 -16.94 -9.93 4.74
CA ILE A 112 -18.33 -9.56 4.37
C ILE A 112 -19.38 -10.42 5.10
N GLY A 113 -19.02 -11.04 6.23
CA GLY A 113 -19.92 -11.89 7.02
C GLY A 113 -20.16 -13.29 6.43
N ARG A 114 -19.63 -13.59 5.25
CA ARG A 114 -19.67 -14.90 4.57
C ARG A 114 -18.39 -15.15 3.78
N SER A 115 -18.24 -16.34 3.25
CA SER A 115 -17.15 -16.65 2.31
C SER A 115 -17.28 -15.84 1.02
N ILE A 116 -16.13 -15.49 0.45
CA ILE A 116 -16.05 -14.79 -0.83
C ILE A 116 -16.31 -15.79 -1.96
N GLU A 117 -17.22 -15.46 -2.87
CA GLU A 117 -17.51 -16.25 -4.05
C GLU A 117 -16.89 -15.64 -5.33
N LEU A 118 -16.90 -16.37 -6.44
CA LEU A 118 -16.31 -15.90 -7.69
C LEU A 118 -17.07 -14.72 -8.27
N GLU A 119 -18.36 -14.64 -8.02
CA GLU A 119 -19.24 -13.54 -8.39
C GLU A 119 -18.82 -12.24 -7.69
N ASP A 120 -18.45 -12.31 -6.41
CA ASP A 120 -17.95 -11.16 -5.66
C ASP A 120 -16.65 -10.63 -6.25
N VAL A 121 -15.72 -11.52 -6.59
CA VAL A 121 -14.44 -11.16 -7.23
C VAL A 121 -14.69 -10.50 -8.58
N THR A 122 -15.62 -11.04 -9.36
CA THR A 122 -15.98 -10.49 -10.67
C THR A 122 -16.63 -9.11 -10.54
N ALA A 123 -17.53 -8.93 -9.56
CA ALA A 123 -18.16 -7.65 -9.28
C ALA A 123 -17.15 -6.59 -8.85
N ILE A 124 -16.24 -6.94 -7.92
CA ILE A 124 -15.16 -6.04 -7.48
C ILE A 124 -14.28 -5.64 -8.66
N LYS A 125 -13.81 -6.62 -9.45
CA LYS A 125 -12.98 -6.36 -10.62
C LYS A 125 -13.65 -5.40 -11.60
N LYS A 126 -14.92 -5.65 -11.92
CA LYS A 126 -15.72 -4.80 -12.81
C LYS A 126 -15.83 -3.38 -12.27
N ARG A 127 -16.16 -3.23 -10.96
CA ARG A 127 -16.27 -1.90 -10.36
C ARG A 127 -14.94 -1.15 -10.34
N MET A 128 -13.84 -1.82 -10.07
CA MET A 128 -12.49 -1.23 -10.20
C MET A 128 -12.21 -0.73 -11.61
N GLN A 129 -12.58 -1.50 -12.64
CA GLN A 129 -12.41 -1.08 -14.03
C GLN A 129 -13.27 0.15 -14.38
N GLU A 130 -14.50 0.23 -13.87
CA GLU A 130 -15.37 1.40 -14.02
C GLU A 130 -14.75 2.64 -13.37
N ILE A 131 -14.27 2.54 -12.12
CA ILE A 131 -13.59 3.64 -11.39
C ILE A 131 -12.34 4.12 -12.16
N ILE A 132 -11.58 3.19 -12.77
CA ILE A 132 -10.42 3.54 -13.59
C ILE A 132 -10.86 4.30 -14.85
N ALA A 133 -11.91 3.84 -15.52
CA ALA A 133 -12.44 4.49 -16.74
C ALA A 133 -13.02 5.88 -16.44
N GLU A 134 -13.57 6.11 -15.26
CA GLU A 134 -14.05 7.42 -14.80
C GLU A 134 -12.91 8.44 -14.66
N ASN A 135 -11.65 8.01 -14.58
CA ASN A 135 -10.44 8.84 -14.46
C ASN A 135 -10.51 9.86 -13.31
N ILE A 136 -10.93 9.42 -12.13
CA ILE A 136 -11.14 10.25 -10.95
C ILE A 136 -9.78 10.72 -10.37
N PRO A 137 -9.57 12.01 -10.10
CA PRO A 137 -8.34 12.50 -9.51
C PRO A 137 -8.21 12.06 -8.03
N TYR A 138 -6.97 11.73 -7.61
CA TYR A 138 -6.63 11.60 -6.20
C TYR A 138 -6.27 12.98 -5.65
N HIS A 139 -6.99 13.42 -4.63
CA HIS A 139 -6.71 14.69 -3.96
C HIS A 139 -6.05 14.43 -2.60
N ARG A 140 -4.89 15.04 -2.39
CA ARG A 140 -4.23 15.11 -1.09
C ARG A 140 -4.74 16.33 -0.34
N VAL A 141 -5.31 16.12 0.83
CA VAL A 141 -5.86 17.16 1.70
C VAL A 141 -4.98 17.24 2.94
N GLU A 142 -4.40 18.40 3.20
CA GLU A 142 -3.65 18.70 4.41
C GLU A 142 -4.55 19.46 5.39
N CYS A 143 -4.58 19.03 6.65
CA CYS A 143 -5.43 19.60 7.68
C CYS A 143 -4.81 19.44 9.08
N HIS A 144 -5.41 20.05 10.08
CA HIS A 144 -5.11 19.74 11.48
C HIS A 144 -5.40 18.27 11.76
N THR A 145 -4.52 17.62 12.54
CA THR A 145 -4.67 16.19 12.88
C THR A 145 -6.02 15.92 13.57
N THR A 146 -6.48 16.81 14.42
CA THR A 146 -7.80 16.72 15.08
C THR A 146 -8.97 16.70 14.09
N GLU A 147 -8.87 17.41 12.97
CA GLU A 147 -9.87 17.38 11.91
C GLU A 147 -9.86 16.03 11.16
N ALA A 148 -8.69 15.52 10.82
CA ALA A 148 -8.56 14.20 10.20
C ALA A 148 -9.11 13.10 11.12
N VAL A 149 -8.79 13.15 12.43
CA VAL A 149 -9.33 12.23 13.45
C VAL A 149 -10.87 12.26 13.44
N ARG A 150 -11.48 13.45 13.41
CA ARG A 150 -12.95 13.58 13.34
C ARG A 150 -13.51 12.93 12.07
N ILE A 151 -12.90 13.21 10.91
CA ILE A 151 -13.34 12.66 9.61
C ILE A 151 -13.26 11.13 9.59
N PHE A 152 -12.18 10.53 10.10
CA PHE A 152 -12.03 9.08 10.17
C PHE A 152 -12.94 8.45 11.24
N SER A 153 -13.18 9.13 12.37
CA SER A 153 -14.10 8.67 13.40
C SER A 153 -15.54 8.59 12.89
N GLU A 154 -16.02 9.63 12.19
CA GLU A 154 -17.35 9.67 11.57
C GLU A 154 -17.56 8.54 10.54
N ARG A 155 -16.48 7.99 9.97
CA ARG A 155 -16.48 6.87 9.02
C ARG A 155 -16.19 5.50 9.66
N GLY A 156 -16.03 5.45 10.99
CA GLY A 156 -15.74 4.21 11.73
C GLY A 156 -14.35 3.64 11.47
N MET A 157 -13.40 4.44 10.94
CA MET A 157 -12.01 4.05 10.64
C MET A 157 -11.12 4.15 11.89
N ASN A 158 -11.44 3.38 12.93
CA ASN A 158 -10.80 3.46 14.25
C ASN A 158 -9.29 3.19 14.21
N ASP A 159 -8.80 2.39 13.28
CA ASP A 159 -7.38 2.14 13.06
C ASP A 159 -6.63 3.42 12.64
N LYS A 160 -7.25 4.26 11.80
CA LYS A 160 -6.69 5.55 11.38
C LYS A 160 -6.78 6.59 12.50
N VAL A 161 -7.87 6.57 13.27
CA VAL A 161 -8.03 7.43 14.45
C VAL A 161 -6.88 7.19 15.44
N LYS A 162 -6.67 5.96 15.87
CA LYS A 162 -5.58 5.59 16.79
C LYS A 162 -4.20 5.94 16.24
N LEU A 163 -3.97 5.67 14.95
CA LEU A 163 -2.71 6.02 14.29
C LEU A 163 -2.41 7.52 14.33
N LEU A 164 -3.43 8.35 14.09
CA LEU A 164 -3.25 9.80 14.05
C LEU A 164 -3.15 10.40 15.45
N GLU A 165 -3.91 9.92 16.42
CA GLU A 165 -3.83 10.36 17.81
C GLU A 165 -2.47 10.10 18.43
N THR A 166 -1.84 8.97 18.08
CA THR A 166 -0.49 8.60 18.56
C THR A 166 0.65 9.15 17.71
N SER A 167 0.38 9.90 16.62
CA SER A 167 1.42 10.43 15.73
C SER A 167 2.20 11.60 16.33
N GLY A 168 1.65 12.30 17.31
CA GLY A 168 2.20 13.53 17.88
C GLY A 168 2.28 14.72 16.89
N SER A 169 1.75 14.58 15.68
CA SER A 169 1.81 15.59 14.63
C SER A 169 0.64 16.56 14.72
N LEU A 170 0.93 17.88 14.66
CA LEU A 170 -0.10 18.92 14.66
C LEU A 170 -0.90 18.95 13.35
N TYR A 171 -0.22 18.68 12.23
CA TYR A 171 -0.81 18.61 10.89
C TYR A 171 -0.58 17.23 10.30
N THR A 172 -1.58 16.77 9.54
CA THR A 172 -1.51 15.53 8.77
C THR A 172 -2.14 15.72 7.41
N TYR A 173 -2.07 14.69 6.58
CA TYR A 173 -2.77 14.69 5.31
C TYR A 173 -3.49 13.35 5.13
N TYR A 174 -4.55 13.39 4.35
CA TYR A 174 -5.27 12.21 3.87
C TYR A 174 -5.57 12.36 2.39
N TYR A 175 -6.06 11.32 1.78
CA TYR A 175 -6.44 11.34 0.37
C TYR A 175 -7.94 11.17 0.21
N THR A 176 -8.49 11.82 -0.83
CA THR A 176 -9.86 11.58 -1.29
C THR A 176 -9.87 11.01 -2.70
N LEU A 177 -10.81 10.13 -2.97
CA LEU A 177 -11.12 9.56 -4.27
C LEU A 177 -12.63 9.64 -4.49
N GLY A 178 -13.10 10.73 -5.10
CA GLY A 178 -14.51 11.10 -5.06
C GLY A 178 -14.99 11.35 -3.63
N ASP A 179 -15.97 10.63 -3.19
CA ASP A 179 -16.57 10.66 -1.84
C ASP A 179 -15.82 9.76 -0.81
N THR A 180 -14.95 8.89 -1.27
CA THR A 180 -14.17 7.98 -0.42
C THR A 180 -12.93 8.66 0.12
N VAL A 181 -12.60 8.42 1.39
CA VAL A 181 -11.38 8.92 2.04
C VAL A 181 -10.56 7.78 2.58
N ASP A 182 -9.24 7.94 2.57
CA ASP A 182 -8.32 7.02 3.26
C ASP A 182 -6.97 7.70 3.55
N TYR A 183 -6.17 7.06 4.40
CA TYR A 183 -4.83 7.49 4.78
C TYR A 183 -3.77 6.62 4.11
N TYR A 184 -2.88 7.25 3.34
CA TYR A 184 -1.75 6.58 2.71
C TYR A 184 -0.43 7.28 3.06
N TYR A 185 0.49 6.52 3.61
CA TYR A 185 1.84 7.02 3.87
C TYR A 185 2.65 7.06 2.57
N GLY A 186 2.60 8.21 1.89
CA GLY A 186 3.32 8.46 0.64
C GLY A 186 2.41 8.92 -0.49
N ASN A 187 2.98 9.04 -1.68
CA ASN A 187 2.31 9.63 -2.83
C ASN A 187 1.41 8.63 -3.56
N LEU A 188 0.36 9.16 -4.17
CA LEU A 188 -0.53 8.47 -5.09
C LEU A 188 -0.34 9.00 -6.52
N LEU A 189 -0.89 8.28 -7.51
CA LEU A 189 -0.96 8.70 -8.90
C LEU A 189 -1.81 9.96 -9.07
N PRO A 190 -1.74 10.66 -10.21
CA PRO A 190 -2.58 11.83 -10.46
C PRO A 190 -4.08 11.52 -10.46
N SER A 191 -4.48 10.42 -11.08
CA SER A 191 -5.86 9.97 -11.20
C SER A 191 -5.94 8.46 -11.40
N THR A 192 -7.14 7.90 -11.29
CA THR A 192 -7.39 6.46 -11.47
C THR A 192 -7.06 5.99 -12.88
N GLY A 193 -7.18 6.85 -13.89
CA GLY A 193 -6.84 6.54 -15.28
C GLY A 193 -5.36 6.26 -15.53
N PHE A 194 -4.48 6.53 -14.56
CA PHE A 194 -3.06 6.14 -14.61
C PHE A 194 -2.84 4.65 -14.31
N ILE A 195 -3.85 3.91 -13.87
CA ILE A 195 -3.78 2.45 -13.69
C ILE A 195 -4.11 1.79 -15.03
N TRP A 196 -3.14 1.08 -15.62
CA TRP A 196 -3.33 0.44 -16.94
C TRP A 196 -3.41 -1.08 -16.88
N LEU A 197 -2.85 -1.71 -15.84
CA LEU A 197 -2.80 -3.16 -15.74
C LEU A 197 -2.93 -3.62 -14.29
N PHE A 198 -3.94 -4.38 -14.00
CA PHE A 198 -4.13 -5.08 -12.73
C PHE A 198 -5.03 -6.30 -12.95
N ASP A 199 -5.06 -7.15 -11.98
CA ASP A 199 -6.09 -8.20 -11.87
C ASP A 199 -6.40 -8.44 -10.39
N ILE A 200 -7.56 -9.05 -10.14
CA ILE A 200 -7.94 -9.53 -8.83
C ILE A 200 -8.54 -10.92 -8.99
N VAL A 201 -8.06 -11.85 -8.19
CA VAL A 201 -8.49 -13.25 -8.24
C VAL A 201 -8.78 -13.77 -6.84
N LYS A 202 -9.64 -14.78 -6.73
CA LYS A 202 -9.82 -15.50 -5.46
C LYS A 202 -8.53 -16.24 -5.13
N TYR A 203 -8.05 -16.08 -3.90
CA TYR A 203 -6.83 -16.70 -3.42
C TYR A 203 -7.07 -17.23 -2.00
N TYR A 204 -7.22 -18.54 -1.91
CA TYR A 204 -7.66 -19.25 -0.69
C TYR A 204 -8.97 -18.66 -0.14
N ASP A 205 -8.96 -18.14 1.08
CA ASP A 205 -10.10 -17.50 1.76
C ASP A 205 -10.20 -15.97 1.56
N GLY A 206 -9.30 -15.38 0.78
CA GLY A 206 -9.25 -13.97 0.46
C GLY A 206 -9.12 -13.69 -1.03
N LEU A 207 -8.55 -12.53 -1.33
CA LEU A 207 -8.29 -12.05 -2.67
C LEU A 207 -6.79 -11.85 -2.89
N LEU A 208 -6.31 -12.06 -4.09
CA LEU A 208 -4.98 -11.65 -4.53
C LEU A 208 -5.11 -10.48 -5.49
N LEU A 209 -4.61 -9.32 -5.08
CA LEU A 209 -4.44 -8.17 -5.96
C LEU A 209 -3.15 -8.36 -6.74
N ARG A 210 -3.27 -8.58 -8.05
CA ARG A 210 -2.15 -8.78 -8.97
C ARG A 210 -1.71 -7.44 -9.55
N ILE A 211 -0.42 -7.26 -9.63
CA ILE A 211 0.23 -6.03 -10.08
C ILE A 211 1.12 -6.30 -11.30
N PRO A 212 1.49 -5.27 -12.07
CA PRO A 212 2.43 -5.40 -13.15
C PRO A 212 3.78 -5.99 -12.70
N ASN A 213 4.37 -6.81 -13.56
CA ASN A 213 5.73 -7.28 -13.35
C ASN A 213 6.71 -6.09 -13.39
N LYS A 214 7.68 -6.07 -12.48
CA LYS A 214 8.61 -4.94 -12.36
C LYS A 214 9.53 -4.81 -13.57
N GLU A 215 9.95 -5.92 -14.18
CA GLU A 215 10.84 -5.93 -15.33
C GLU A 215 10.09 -5.70 -16.64
N ASN A 216 8.89 -6.27 -16.76
CA ASN A 216 8.00 -6.08 -17.90
C ASN A 216 6.62 -5.62 -17.45
N PRO A 217 6.39 -4.31 -17.25
CA PRO A 217 5.14 -3.75 -16.76
C PRO A 217 3.90 -3.94 -17.65
N ASN A 218 4.04 -4.54 -18.83
CA ASN A 218 2.94 -4.87 -19.72
C ASN A 218 2.31 -6.25 -19.44
N VAL A 219 2.90 -7.01 -18.50
CA VAL A 219 2.38 -8.32 -18.09
C VAL A 219 2.17 -8.37 -16.59
N LEU A 220 1.21 -9.17 -16.15
CA LEU A 220 0.99 -9.45 -14.74
C LEU A 220 1.92 -10.56 -14.27
N GLU A 221 2.30 -10.51 -13.00
CA GLU A 221 2.99 -11.63 -12.36
C GLU A 221 2.11 -12.90 -12.35
N GLU A 222 2.74 -14.05 -12.49
CA GLU A 222 2.03 -15.32 -12.41
C GLU A 222 1.54 -15.62 -10.99
N VAL A 223 0.39 -16.28 -10.90
CA VAL A 223 -0.16 -16.68 -9.60
C VAL A 223 0.54 -17.96 -9.14
N VAL A 224 1.27 -17.86 -8.05
CA VAL A 224 1.93 -18.99 -7.39
C VAL A 224 1.19 -19.32 -6.10
N LYS A 225 0.78 -20.58 -5.92
CA LYS A 225 0.19 -21.04 -4.66
C LYS A 225 1.29 -21.19 -3.61
N GLN A 226 1.21 -20.38 -2.54
CA GLN A 226 2.19 -20.32 -1.45
C GLN A 226 1.50 -20.60 -0.11
N GLU A 227 0.87 -21.78 0.01
CA GLU A 227 0.06 -22.18 1.17
C GLU A 227 0.85 -22.05 2.48
N LYS A 228 2.04 -22.65 2.55
CA LYS A 228 2.86 -22.61 3.77
C LYS A 228 3.24 -21.18 4.19
N MET A 229 3.51 -20.29 3.24
CA MET A 229 3.81 -18.90 3.54
C MET A 229 2.56 -18.18 4.06
N LEU A 230 1.40 -18.42 3.44
CA LEU A 230 0.13 -17.87 3.90
C LEU A 230 -0.20 -18.34 5.32
N ASP A 231 0.02 -19.62 5.64
CA ASP A 231 -0.20 -20.15 6.99
C ASP A 231 0.69 -19.47 8.03
N VAL A 232 1.97 -19.23 7.70
CA VAL A 232 2.88 -18.49 8.58
C VAL A 232 2.38 -17.08 8.82
N PHE A 233 1.94 -16.37 7.79
CA PHE A 233 1.37 -15.02 7.95
C PHE A 233 0.09 -15.03 8.79
N LYS A 234 -0.81 -15.99 8.59
CA LYS A 234 -2.03 -16.14 9.41
C LYS A 234 -1.69 -16.43 10.89
N GLU A 235 -0.65 -17.21 11.14
CA GLU A 235 -0.18 -17.47 12.50
C GLU A 235 0.32 -16.18 13.16
N HIS A 236 1.12 -15.36 12.46
CA HIS A 236 1.58 -14.05 12.97
C HIS A 236 0.40 -13.08 13.21
N LEU A 237 -0.57 -13.03 12.32
CA LEU A 237 -1.78 -12.21 12.55
C LEU A 237 -2.55 -12.66 13.78
N ARG A 238 -2.63 -13.98 14.04
CA ARG A 238 -3.24 -14.53 15.25
C ARG A 238 -2.46 -14.14 16.51
N TRP A 239 -1.13 -14.16 16.47
CA TRP A 239 -0.30 -13.70 17.59
C TRP A 239 -0.52 -12.22 17.88
N ASN A 240 -0.51 -11.38 16.85
CA ASN A 240 -0.81 -9.96 16.99
C ASN A 240 -2.19 -9.72 17.62
N TYR A 241 -3.20 -10.48 17.19
CA TYR A 241 -4.54 -10.41 17.77
C TYR A 241 -4.57 -10.80 19.26
N ILE A 242 -3.85 -11.85 19.65
CA ILE A 242 -3.73 -12.28 21.06
C ILE A 242 -3.05 -11.20 21.91
N MET A 243 -2.07 -10.49 21.34
CA MET A 243 -1.37 -9.39 22.00
C MET A 243 -2.17 -8.06 21.99
N GLY A 244 -3.36 -8.02 21.38
CA GLY A 244 -4.16 -6.81 21.24
C GLY A 244 -3.63 -5.84 20.18
N LEU A 245 -2.75 -6.30 19.28
CA LEU A 245 -2.08 -5.50 18.26
C LEU A 245 -2.73 -5.74 16.88
N GLY A 246 -3.92 -5.20 16.66
CA GLY A 246 -4.65 -5.33 15.40
C GLY A 246 -4.13 -4.42 14.29
N ASN A 247 -3.46 -3.33 14.64
CA ASN A 247 -2.94 -2.32 13.72
C ASN A 247 -1.80 -1.51 14.37
N VAL A 248 -1.16 -0.63 13.59
CA VAL A 248 -0.03 0.19 14.07
C VAL A 248 -0.46 1.17 15.18
N GLY A 249 -1.69 1.69 15.12
CA GLY A 249 -2.22 2.55 16.18
C GLY A 249 -2.31 1.84 17.53
N ASP A 250 -2.76 0.57 17.56
CA ASP A 250 -2.78 -0.24 18.78
C ASP A 250 -1.36 -0.42 19.35
N PHE A 251 -0.38 -0.68 18.48
CA PHE A 251 1.01 -0.80 18.88
C PHE A 251 1.58 0.51 19.46
N ASN A 252 1.31 1.63 18.80
CA ASN A 252 1.75 2.93 19.29
C ASN A 252 1.15 3.25 20.67
N MET A 253 -0.16 3.03 20.85
CA MET A 253 -0.83 3.21 22.14
C MET A 253 -0.18 2.36 23.24
N ALA A 254 0.05 1.09 22.97
CA ALA A 254 0.69 0.20 23.93
C ALA A 254 2.11 0.66 24.30
N CYS A 255 2.85 1.25 23.36
CA CYS A 255 4.15 1.85 23.63
C CYS A 255 4.04 3.11 24.51
N GLU A 256 3.08 3.99 24.25
CA GLU A 256 2.82 5.20 25.05
C GLU A 256 2.38 4.86 26.49
N GLU A 257 1.62 3.77 26.64
CA GLU A 257 1.18 3.24 27.94
C GLU A 257 2.29 2.51 28.73
N GLY A 258 3.50 2.35 28.11
CA GLY A 258 4.65 1.73 28.76
C GLY A 258 4.71 0.20 28.64
N HIS A 259 3.85 -0.43 27.82
CA HIS A 259 3.76 -1.89 27.65
C HIS A 259 4.76 -2.48 26.64
N ALA A 260 5.67 -1.67 26.07
CA ALA A 260 6.61 -2.11 25.03
C ALA A 260 7.46 -3.33 25.48
N THR A 261 7.96 -3.34 26.73
CA THR A 261 8.76 -4.45 27.28
C THR A 261 7.93 -5.72 27.40
N ASP A 262 6.68 -5.62 27.84
CA ASP A 262 5.79 -6.78 27.99
C ASP A 262 5.47 -7.39 26.62
N LEU A 263 5.25 -6.56 25.59
CA LEU A 263 5.04 -7.00 24.22
C LEU A 263 6.24 -7.75 23.65
N ILE A 264 7.46 -7.24 23.90
CA ILE A 264 8.70 -7.91 23.49
C ILE A 264 8.80 -9.28 24.17
N ASN A 265 8.64 -9.35 25.48
CA ASN A 265 8.73 -10.59 26.24
C ASN A 265 7.71 -11.63 25.75
N VAL A 266 6.46 -11.22 25.48
CA VAL A 266 5.42 -12.13 24.96
C VAL A 266 5.76 -12.59 23.53
N ALA A 267 6.25 -11.69 22.68
CA ALA A 267 6.63 -12.05 21.31
C ALA A 267 7.79 -13.06 21.29
N GLU A 268 8.82 -12.85 22.13
CA GLU A 268 9.95 -13.77 22.30
C GLU A 268 9.49 -15.14 22.81
N ALA A 269 8.63 -15.18 23.84
CA ALA A 269 8.09 -16.42 24.38
C ALA A 269 7.27 -17.20 23.33
N LEU A 270 6.48 -16.52 22.50
CA LEU A 270 5.74 -17.15 21.39
C LEU A 270 6.69 -17.72 20.34
N GLN A 271 7.78 -17.02 20.03
CA GLN A 271 8.77 -17.50 19.07
C GLN A 271 9.55 -18.70 19.62
N GLU A 272 9.99 -18.68 20.87
CA GLU A 272 10.66 -19.81 21.53
C GLU A 272 9.75 -21.04 21.56
N LYS A 273 8.46 -20.88 21.90
CA LYS A 273 7.48 -21.95 21.83
C LYS A 273 7.38 -22.57 20.45
N LYS A 274 7.39 -21.72 19.38
CA LYS A 274 7.34 -22.19 18.00
C LYS A 274 8.59 -22.97 17.61
N ILE A 275 9.77 -22.51 18.04
CA ILE A 275 11.05 -23.20 17.81
C ILE A 275 11.00 -24.58 18.50
N ALA A 276 10.54 -24.65 19.75
CA ALA A 276 10.40 -25.91 20.48
C ALA A 276 9.44 -26.89 19.77
N GLN A 277 8.28 -26.41 19.29
CA GLN A 277 7.35 -27.23 18.50
C GLN A 277 7.99 -27.81 17.22
N ILE A 278 8.77 -26.98 16.50
CA ILE A 278 9.48 -27.41 15.30
C ILE A 278 10.52 -28.49 15.67
N ALA A 279 11.24 -28.33 16.78
CA ALA A 279 12.22 -29.29 17.25
C ALA A 279 11.56 -30.62 17.60
N ASP A 280 10.42 -30.62 18.31
CA ASP A 280 9.64 -31.79 18.63
C ASP A 280 9.11 -32.51 17.37
N ASP A 281 8.60 -31.77 16.40
CA ASP A 281 8.18 -32.29 15.10
C ASP A 281 9.32 -32.97 14.33
N ILE A 282 10.52 -32.39 14.36
CA ILE A 282 11.72 -32.99 13.76
C ILE A 282 12.08 -34.28 14.44
N TYR A 283 12.10 -34.29 15.78
CA TYR A 283 12.41 -35.47 16.57
C TYR A 283 11.44 -36.62 16.27
N HIS A 284 10.14 -36.40 16.36
CA HIS A 284 9.12 -37.39 16.10
C HIS A 284 9.13 -37.95 14.66
N ARG A 285 9.40 -37.08 13.68
CA ARG A 285 9.54 -37.58 12.30
C ARG A 285 10.80 -38.38 12.09
N GLY A 286 11.88 -38.05 12.80
CA GLY A 286 13.12 -38.84 12.80
C GLY A 286 12.93 -40.24 13.39
N GLU A 287 12.25 -40.37 14.52
CA GLU A 287 11.91 -41.67 15.13
C GLU A 287 11.07 -42.57 14.22
N ASN A 288 10.18 -41.98 13.42
CA ASN A 288 9.35 -42.70 12.45
C ASN A 288 10.09 -43.00 11.12
N GLY A 289 11.41 -42.78 11.02
CA GLY A 289 12.21 -43.03 9.84
C GLY A 289 11.96 -42.08 8.67
N ASN A 290 11.25 -40.97 8.90
CA ASN A 290 10.98 -39.95 7.86
C ASN A 290 12.18 -39.02 7.68
N ARG A 291 12.46 -38.65 6.42
CA ARG A 291 13.47 -37.61 6.13
C ARG A 291 12.96 -36.25 6.50
N VAL A 292 13.75 -35.51 7.27
CA VAL A 292 13.51 -34.10 7.59
C VAL A 292 14.55 -33.25 6.86
N LYS A 293 14.08 -32.18 6.21
CA LYS A 293 14.95 -31.13 5.67
C LYS A 293 14.71 -29.87 6.48
N LEU A 294 15.76 -29.37 7.13
CA LEU A 294 15.76 -28.10 7.83
C LEU A 294 16.65 -27.11 7.05
N VAL A 295 16.10 -25.94 6.76
CA VAL A 295 16.85 -24.82 6.19
C VAL A 295 16.81 -23.69 7.21
N LEU A 296 17.96 -23.30 7.73
CA LEU A 296 18.14 -22.14 8.59
C LEU A 296 18.68 -20.99 7.73
N ILE A 297 18.03 -19.86 7.79
CA ILE A 297 18.47 -18.63 7.15
C ILE A 297 18.72 -17.63 8.27
N SER A 298 19.97 -17.18 8.41
CA SER A 298 20.40 -16.15 9.36
C SER A 298 20.55 -14.80 8.68
#